data_23ed58a0d34dc1032caf635d087ad75d
#
_entry.id   23ed58a0d34dc1032caf635d087ad75d
#
_cell.length_a   1.000
_cell.length_b   1.000
_cell.length_c   1.000
_cell.angle_alpha   90.00
_cell.angle_beta   90.00
_cell.angle_gamma   90.00
#
_symmetry.space_group_name_H-M   'P 1'
#
loop_
_entity.id
_entity.type
_entity.pdbx_description
1 polymer ?
#
loop_
_entity_poly.entity_id
_entity_poly.type
_entity_poly.pdbx_seq_one_letter_code
_entity_poly.pdbx_strand_id
1 'polypeptide(L)'
;GDFHKALKLIEDEEKIVEEHFPNDNLKKAVNNYEQGYVRLKLNNLDEALTFMNLSLVQSLETDDVISQACSYRGLGEIYLALEDTELSNTHFKRAIELFENVGEFEGIKEIEELINE
;
A
#
# COMPACT_ATOMS: atom_id res chain seq x y z
N GLY A 1 5.63 5.37 -16.92
CA GLY A 1 5.19 6.63 -16.39
C GLY A 1 6.29 7.39 -15.69
N ASP A 2 6.00 8.64 -15.46
CA ASP A 2 6.94 9.50 -14.74
C ASP A 2 6.64 9.44 -13.24
N PHE A 3 7.35 8.58 -12.53
CA PHE A 3 7.14 8.40 -11.10
C PHE A 3 7.61 9.59 -10.26
N HIS A 4 8.59 10.36 -10.74
CA HIS A 4 9.04 11.57 -10.03
C HIS A 4 7.96 12.64 -10.06
N LYS A 5 7.28 12.80 -11.19
CA LYS A 5 6.17 13.73 -11.32
C LYS A 5 4.98 13.28 -10.46
N ALA A 6 4.69 11.98 -10.47
CA ALA A 6 3.63 11.42 -9.64
C ALA A 6 3.92 11.66 -8.16
N LEU A 7 5.18 11.47 -7.73
CA LEU A 7 5.59 11.69 -6.35
C LEU A 7 5.34 13.15 -5.92
N LYS A 8 5.68 14.10 -6.79
CA LYS A 8 5.45 15.52 -6.50
C LYS A 8 3.96 15.82 -6.27
N LEU A 9 3.10 15.25 -7.11
CA LEU A 9 1.64 15.44 -6.97
C LEU A 9 1.12 14.81 -5.68
N ILE A 10 1.64 13.65 -5.31
CA ILE A 10 1.25 12.95 -4.07
C ILE A 10 1.71 13.73 -2.86
N GLU A 11 2.90 14.31 -2.89
CA GLU A 11 3.40 15.14 -1.80
C GLU A 11 2.58 16.42 -1.63
N ASP A 12 2.13 17.01 -2.73
CA ASP A 12 1.25 18.18 -2.68
C ASP A 12 -0.10 17.80 -2.07
N GLU A 13 -0.62 16.63 -2.41
CA GLU A 13 -1.86 16.09 -1.82
C GLU A 13 -1.69 15.84 -0.32
N GLU A 14 -0.53 15.34 0.10
CA GLU A 14 -0.24 15.11 1.52
C GLU A 14 -0.40 16.39 2.33
N LYS A 15 0.10 17.51 1.82
CA LYS A 15 -0.03 18.80 2.49
C LYS A 15 -1.49 19.20 2.66
N ILE A 16 -2.30 18.96 1.64
CA ILE A 16 -3.73 19.24 1.69
C ILE A 16 -4.42 18.37 2.75
N VAL A 17 -4.08 17.09 2.79
CA VAL A 17 -4.66 16.17 3.77
C VAL A 17 -4.28 16.59 5.20
N GLU A 18 -3.01 16.91 5.42
CA GLU A 18 -2.53 17.34 6.74
C GLU A 18 -3.20 18.63 7.20
N GLU A 19 -3.40 19.57 6.28
CA GLU A 19 -3.98 20.89 6.60
C GLU A 19 -5.49 20.83 6.83
N HIS A 20 -6.21 20.12 5.94
CA HIS A 20 -7.67 20.14 5.91
C HIS A 20 -8.34 18.90 6.51
N PHE A 21 -7.64 17.76 6.54
CA PHE A 21 -8.19 16.50 6.99
C PHE A 21 -7.25 15.77 7.94
N PRO A 22 -6.72 16.46 8.99
CA PRO A 22 -5.67 15.85 9.83
C PRO A 22 -6.13 14.63 10.62
N ASN A 23 -7.43 14.45 10.80
CA ASN A 23 -7.99 13.33 11.55
C ASN A 23 -8.68 12.29 10.67
N ASP A 24 -8.55 12.40 9.36
CA ASP A 24 -9.15 11.45 8.42
C ASP A 24 -8.16 10.34 8.10
N ASN A 25 -8.26 9.25 8.85
CA ASN A 25 -7.34 8.13 8.72
C ASN A 25 -7.39 7.46 7.35
N LEU A 26 -8.56 7.44 6.71
CA LEU A 26 -8.67 6.85 5.37
C LEU A 26 -7.90 7.67 4.33
N LYS A 27 -8.07 9.00 4.35
CA LYS A 27 -7.34 9.87 3.43
C LYS A 27 -5.83 9.79 3.64
N LYS A 28 -5.39 9.74 4.90
CA LYS A 28 -3.97 9.57 5.23
C LYS A 28 -3.44 8.23 4.74
N ALA A 29 -4.21 7.16 4.96
CA ALA A 29 -3.80 5.82 4.53
C ALA A 29 -3.65 5.75 3.02
N VAL A 30 -4.61 6.29 2.28
CA VAL A 30 -4.56 6.29 0.81
C VAL A 30 -3.35 7.07 0.30
N ASN A 31 -3.10 8.25 0.86
CA ASN A 31 -1.93 9.05 0.47
C ASN A 31 -0.62 8.32 0.76
N ASN A 32 -0.50 7.73 1.95
CA ASN A 32 0.72 6.98 2.32
C ASN A 32 0.89 5.72 1.48
N TYR A 33 -0.20 5.06 1.10
CA TYR A 33 -0.14 3.95 0.16
C TYR A 33 0.47 4.38 -1.17
N GLU A 34 -0.02 5.49 -1.72
CA GLU A 34 0.48 6.02 -2.98
C GLU A 34 1.96 6.42 -2.87
N GLN A 35 2.34 7.05 -1.76
CA GLN A 35 3.74 7.41 -1.52
C GLN A 35 4.64 6.18 -1.44
N GLY A 36 4.18 5.14 -0.76
CA GLY A 36 4.92 3.89 -0.69
C GLY A 36 5.05 3.20 -2.05
N TYR A 37 3.95 3.17 -2.79
CA TYR A 37 3.92 2.53 -4.11
C TYR A 37 4.87 3.20 -5.11
N VAL A 38 4.85 4.54 -5.17
CA VAL A 38 5.75 5.27 -6.09
C VAL A 38 7.22 5.03 -5.71
N ARG A 39 7.53 5.03 -4.42
CA ARG A 39 8.90 4.76 -3.96
C ARG A 39 9.34 3.33 -4.27
N LEU A 40 8.42 2.38 -4.18
CA LEU A 40 8.69 1.01 -4.62
C LEU A 40 9.09 0.99 -6.11
N LYS A 41 8.35 1.70 -6.95
CA LYS A 41 8.63 1.77 -8.38
C LYS A 41 9.94 2.51 -8.69
N LEU A 42 10.36 3.42 -7.81
CA LEU A 42 11.65 4.11 -7.91
C LEU A 42 12.79 3.31 -7.27
N ASN A 43 12.49 2.14 -6.74
CA ASN A 43 13.44 1.28 -6.04
C ASN A 43 14.01 1.89 -4.75
N ASN A 44 13.26 2.81 -4.13
CA ASN A 44 13.58 3.36 -2.83
C ASN A 44 12.86 2.53 -1.76
N LEU A 45 13.37 1.32 -1.53
CA LEU A 45 12.64 0.29 -0.78
C LEU A 45 12.48 0.62 0.71
N ASP A 46 13.49 1.23 1.34
CA ASP A 46 13.38 1.59 2.75
C ASP A 46 12.30 2.64 3.00
N GLU A 47 12.26 3.67 2.15
CA GLU A 47 11.23 4.70 2.25
C GLU A 47 9.86 4.13 1.90
N ALA A 48 9.80 3.26 0.86
CA ALA A 48 8.56 2.60 0.49
C ALA A 48 7.98 1.83 1.67
N LEU A 49 8.83 1.11 2.39
CA LEU A 49 8.42 0.33 3.55
C LEU A 49 7.86 1.23 4.65
N THR A 50 8.52 2.35 4.93
CA THR A 50 8.07 3.32 5.93
C THR A 50 6.66 3.84 5.62
N PHE A 51 6.44 4.30 4.39
CA PHE A 51 5.14 4.84 4.00
C PHE A 51 4.06 3.77 3.95
N MET A 52 4.40 2.56 3.49
CA MET A 52 3.41 1.50 3.41
C MET A 52 3.00 1.00 4.79
N ASN A 53 3.93 0.95 5.75
CA ASN A 53 3.59 0.61 7.14
C ASN A 53 2.67 1.66 7.77
N LEU A 54 2.92 2.95 7.50
CA LEU A 54 2.03 4.02 7.96
C LEU A 54 0.63 3.84 7.36
N SER A 55 0.56 3.53 6.08
CA SER A 55 -0.71 3.28 5.41
C SER A 55 -1.47 2.14 6.08
N LEU A 56 -0.79 1.05 6.40
CA LEU A 56 -1.43 -0.08 7.06
C LEU A 56 -1.98 0.31 8.42
N VAL A 57 -1.17 0.96 9.26
CA VAL A 57 -1.60 1.38 10.60
C VAL A 57 -2.85 2.27 10.52
N GLN A 58 -2.82 3.23 9.60
CA GLN A 58 -3.94 4.16 9.43
C GLN A 58 -5.20 3.50 8.88
N SER A 59 -5.03 2.57 7.94
CA SER A 59 -6.18 1.84 7.38
C SER A 59 -6.81 0.92 8.40
N LEU A 60 -6.02 0.35 9.32
CA LEU A 60 -6.54 -0.50 10.39
C LEU A 60 -7.37 0.28 11.40
N GLU A 61 -7.24 1.60 11.44
CA GLU A 61 -8.09 2.46 12.27
C GLU A 61 -9.42 2.79 11.60
N THR A 62 -9.65 2.25 10.40
CA THR A 62 -10.88 2.45 9.63
C THR A 62 -11.61 1.12 9.44
N ASP A 63 -12.85 1.20 8.95
CA ASP A 63 -13.61 0.00 8.57
C ASP A 63 -13.44 -0.35 7.09
N ASP A 64 -12.54 0.32 6.40
CA ASP A 64 -12.34 0.11 4.96
C ASP A 64 -11.43 -1.08 4.71
N VAL A 65 -12.04 -2.24 4.50
CA VAL A 65 -11.33 -3.51 4.32
C VAL A 65 -10.48 -3.50 3.05
N ILE A 66 -10.95 -2.86 1.98
CA ILE A 66 -10.18 -2.78 0.73
C ILE A 66 -8.89 -1.99 0.93
N SER A 67 -8.95 -0.87 1.67
CA SER A 67 -7.77 -0.08 1.99
C SER A 67 -6.76 -0.89 2.81
N GLN A 68 -7.24 -1.65 3.79
CA GLN A 68 -6.40 -2.55 4.59
C GLN A 68 -5.73 -3.60 3.70
N ALA A 69 -6.50 -4.25 2.84
CA ALA A 69 -5.99 -5.28 1.94
C ALA A 69 -4.94 -4.71 0.98
N CYS A 70 -5.16 -3.53 0.44
CA CYS A 70 -4.21 -2.87 -0.45
C CYS A 70 -2.89 -2.58 0.25
N SER A 71 -2.93 -2.15 1.52
CA SER A 71 -1.73 -1.88 2.31
C SER A 71 -0.93 -3.16 2.56
N TYR A 72 -1.62 -4.26 2.89
CA TYR A 72 -0.95 -5.56 3.02
C TYR A 72 -0.33 -6.00 1.70
N ARG A 73 -1.05 -5.83 0.59
CA ARG A 73 -0.50 -6.16 -0.73
C ARG A 73 0.74 -5.34 -1.03
N GLY A 74 0.69 -4.04 -0.74
CA GLY A 74 1.85 -3.16 -0.94
C GLY A 74 3.06 -3.62 -0.15
N LEU A 75 2.87 -4.02 1.11
CA LEU A 75 3.95 -4.58 1.92
C LEU A 75 4.48 -5.88 1.32
N GLY A 76 3.59 -6.75 0.84
CA GLY A 76 3.99 -7.98 0.17
C GLY A 76 4.89 -7.71 -1.03
N GLU A 77 4.54 -6.73 -1.85
CA GLU A 77 5.34 -6.35 -3.01
C GLU A 77 6.71 -5.79 -2.61
N ILE A 78 6.75 -4.96 -1.57
CA ILE A 78 8.01 -4.38 -1.10
C ILE A 78 8.94 -5.48 -0.57
N TYR A 79 8.41 -6.39 0.24
CA TYR A 79 9.21 -7.50 0.75
C TYR A 79 9.66 -8.44 -0.35
N LEU A 80 8.85 -8.61 -1.40
CA LEU A 80 9.26 -9.38 -2.57
C LEU A 80 10.48 -8.72 -3.24
N ALA A 81 10.44 -7.40 -3.39
CA ALA A 81 11.57 -6.64 -3.95
C ALA A 81 12.81 -6.71 -3.06
N LEU A 82 12.63 -6.80 -1.74
CA LEU A 82 13.71 -6.97 -0.78
C LEU A 82 14.20 -8.42 -0.69
N GLU A 83 13.60 -9.31 -1.45
CA GLU A 83 13.92 -10.74 -1.47
C GLU A 83 13.65 -11.45 -0.14
N ASP A 84 12.75 -10.89 0.68
CA ASP A 84 12.26 -11.54 1.89
C ASP A 84 10.97 -12.29 1.57
N THR A 85 11.12 -13.51 1.06
CA THR A 85 10.01 -14.32 0.60
C THR A 85 9.02 -14.66 1.72
N GLU A 86 9.51 -14.91 2.91
CA GLU A 86 8.66 -15.26 4.05
C GLU A 86 7.73 -14.11 4.43
N LEU A 87 8.27 -12.90 4.61
CA LEU A 87 7.46 -11.72 4.92
C LEU A 87 6.54 -11.35 3.77
N SER A 88 7.02 -11.47 2.54
CA SER A 88 6.20 -11.22 1.36
C SER A 88 4.96 -12.11 1.36
N ASN A 89 5.16 -13.41 1.57
CA ASN A 89 4.04 -14.38 1.59
C ASN A 89 3.08 -14.11 2.73
N THR A 90 3.59 -13.76 3.91
CA THR A 90 2.75 -13.45 5.08
C THR A 90 1.79 -12.30 4.78
N HIS A 91 2.31 -11.24 4.20
CA HIS A 91 1.49 -10.05 3.88
C HIS A 91 0.54 -10.30 2.72
N PHE A 92 0.98 -11.00 1.68
CA PHE A 92 0.08 -11.37 0.57
C PHE A 92 -1.06 -12.26 1.04
N LYS A 93 -0.78 -13.21 1.91
CA LYS A 93 -1.81 -14.08 2.46
C LYS A 93 -2.88 -13.29 3.19
N ARG A 94 -2.46 -12.33 4.00
CA ARG A 94 -3.39 -11.48 4.74
C ARG A 94 -4.23 -10.62 3.79
N ALA A 95 -3.62 -10.08 2.75
CA ALA A 95 -4.35 -9.30 1.75
C ALA A 95 -5.41 -10.16 1.05
N ILE A 96 -5.04 -11.39 0.68
CA ILE A 96 -5.96 -12.32 0.03
C ILE A 96 -7.17 -12.62 0.93
N GLU A 97 -6.92 -12.89 2.21
CA GLU A 97 -8.01 -13.15 3.17
C GLU A 97 -8.99 -11.99 3.24
N LEU A 98 -8.48 -10.75 3.27
CA LEU A 98 -9.33 -9.56 3.33
C LEU A 98 -10.09 -9.33 2.02
N PHE A 99 -9.46 -9.52 0.88
CA PHE A 99 -10.13 -9.40 -0.40
C PHE A 99 -11.23 -10.45 -0.55
N GLU A 100 -10.98 -11.68 -0.09
CA GLU A 100 -12.00 -12.74 -0.11
C GLU A 100 -13.22 -12.36 0.72
N ASN A 101 -12.99 -11.77 1.90
CA ASN A 101 -14.08 -11.38 2.81
C ASN A 101 -15.05 -10.39 2.20
N VAL A 102 -14.60 -9.55 1.27
CA VAL A 102 -15.45 -8.56 0.61
C VAL A 102 -15.78 -8.91 -0.83
N GLY A 103 -15.36 -10.09 -1.27
CA GLY A 103 -15.65 -10.55 -2.65
C GLY A 103 -14.88 -9.81 -3.73
N GLU A 104 -13.73 -9.23 -3.38
CA GLU A 104 -12.89 -8.49 -4.33
C GLU A 104 -11.85 -9.42 -4.96
N PHE A 105 -12.32 -10.21 -5.95
CA PHE A 105 -11.50 -11.25 -6.55
C PHE A 105 -10.44 -10.74 -7.52
N GLU A 106 -10.61 -9.53 -8.06
CA GLU A 106 -9.61 -8.93 -8.93
C GLU A 106 -8.31 -8.65 -8.17
N GLY A 107 -8.42 -8.19 -6.91
CA GLY A 107 -7.25 -7.98 -6.06
C GLY A 107 -6.49 -9.27 -5.80
N ILE A 108 -7.19 -10.38 -5.61
CA ILE A 108 -6.57 -11.69 -5.42
C ILE A 108 -5.83 -12.12 -6.68
N LYS A 109 -6.46 -11.94 -7.84
CA LYS A 109 -5.87 -12.28 -9.12
C LYS A 109 -4.55 -11.52 -9.35
N GLU A 110 -4.56 -10.23 -9.03
CA GLU A 110 -3.36 -9.39 -9.16
C GLU A 110 -2.21 -9.92 -8.30
N ILE A 111 -2.50 -10.34 -7.06
CA ILE A 111 -1.49 -10.91 -6.16
C ILE A 111 -0.96 -12.23 -6.72
N GLU A 112 -1.84 -13.08 -7.21
CA GLU A 112 -1.44 -14.36 -7.79
C GLU A 112 -0.51 -14.16 -8.99
N GLU A 113 -0.78 -13.15 -9.81
CA GLU A 113 0.06 -12.80 -10.95
C GLU A 113 1.45 -12.34 -10.49
N LEU A 114 1.52 -11.56 -9.40
CA LEU A 114 2.79 -11.09 -8.83
C LEU A 114 3.63 -12.25 -8.30
N ILE A 115 3.00 -13.20 -7.63
CA ILE A 115 3.68 -14.36 -7.05
C ILE A 115 4.24 -15.28 -8.14
N ASN A 116 3.53 -15.39 -9.25
CA ASN A 116 3.89 -16.31 -10.34
C ASN A 116 4.82 -15.70 -11.40
N GLU A 117 5.29 -14.50 -11.23
CA GLU A 117 6.26 -13.89 -12.15
C GLU A 117 7.66 -14.48 -12.06
#